data_acfc1d1a450c45d3bb5a4105cebd62d7
#
_entry.id   acfc1d1a450c45d3bb5a4105cebd62d7
#
_cell.length_a   1.000
_cell.length_b   1.000
_cell.length_c   1.000
_cell.angle_alpha   90.00
_cell.angle_beta   90.00
_cell.angle_gamma   90.00
#
_symmetry.space_group_name_H-M   'P 1'
#
loop_
_entity.id
_entity.type
_entity.pdbx_description
1 polymer ?
#
loop_
_entity_poly.entity_id
_entity_poly.type
_entity_poly.pdbx_seq_one_letter_code
_entity_poly.pdbx_strand_id
1 'polypeptide(L)'
;MDPVRKVTVLFVVAIIVVLGFVVFVAYNGMKTNTANTSEPIVSGETITLNYTGTLPDGRVFDTSILSVAMNDALYPKSLTFTQKSNDTYVPFEMVAGKYGSGGTIKGFALGVIGMRVNERKTIEVKPEDGYAVNQSMIETIPLNQTVPATETVTDTMFMSLFGTDPVLMDILPHYKWKWDVQVIRYIAGFVTFRSFPTVGQTVYPFGNPTDADSPMGWGCVVESYDPQAYGGIGTISVRHMVSAQDVYYIKGTDFDKSTFILSGYNATAGTFQIHRSNSDTGYNGELAGRTLYFEVTILTVKTSA
;
A
#
# COMPACT_ATOMS: atom_id res chain seq x y z
N MET A 1 3.02 -34.01 -17.39
CA MET A 1 2.74 -34.44 -16.01
C MET A 1 1.23 -34.35 -15.82
N ASP A 2 0.60 -35.50 -15.49
CA ASP A 2 -0.86 -35.69 -15.42
C ASP A 2 -1.49 -34.67 -14.43
N PRO A 3 -2.59 -33.99 -14.78
CA PRO A 3 -3.26 -33.01 -13.90
C PRO A 3 -3.66 -33.60 -12.53
N VAL A 4 -4.00 -34.88 -12.47
CA VAL A 4 -4.30 -35.60 -11.22
C VAL A 4 -3.06 -35.67 -10.31
N ARG A 5 -1.86 -35.92 -10.85
CA ARG A 5 -0.61 -35.92 -10.10
C ARG A 5 -0.23 -34.53 -9.56
N LYS A 6 -0.53 -33.46 -10.30
CA LYS A 6 -0.30 -32.07 -9.81
C LYS A 6 -1.20 -31.73 -8.61
N VAL A 7 -2.48 -32.12 -8.68
CA VAL A 7 -3.43 -31.89 -7.57
C VAL A 7 -3.02 -32.69 -6.33
N THR A 8 -2.61 -33.96 -6.51
CA THR A 8 -2.17 -34.81 -5.39
C THR A 8 -0.89 -34.25 -4.73
N VAL A 9 0.08 -33.77 -5.52
CA VAL A 9 1.30 -33.15 -4.98
C VAL A 9 0.98 -31.85 -4.23
N LEU A 10 0.07 -31.01 -4.74
CA LEU A 10 -0.36 -29.79 -4.04
C LEU A 10 -1.05 -30.11 -2.70
N PHE A 11 -1.92 -31.15 -2.67
CA PHE A 11 -2.58 -31.58 -1.43
C PHE A 11 -1.58 -32.15 -0.41
N VAL A 12 -0.61 -32.93 -0.83
CA VAL A 12 0.43 -33.48 0.05
C VAL A 12 1.32 -32.37 0.61
N VAL A 13 1.70 -31.40 -0.20
CA VAL A 13 2.49 -30.24 0.25
C VAL A 13 1.68 -29.39 1.23
N ALA A 14 0.40 -29.14 0.97
CA ALA A 14 -0.47 -28.43 1.89
C ALA A 14 -0.63 -29.14 3.24
N ILE A 15 -0.78 -30.47 3.24
CA ILE A 15 -0.87 -31.28 4.47
C ILE A 15 0.46 -31.26 5.25
N ILE A 16 1.61 -31.31 4.57
CA ILE A 16 2.92 -31.23 5.21
C ILE A 16 3.14 -29.84 5.84
N VAL A 17 2.71 -28.77 5.17
CA VAL A 17 2.78 -27.40 5.72
C VAL A 17 1.88 -27.25 6.94
N VAL A 18 0.65 -27.77 6.90
CA VAL A 18 -0.28 -27.73 8.04
C VAL A 18 0.22 -28.61 9.19
N LEU A 19 0.72 -29.79 8.92
CA LEU A 19 1.33 -30.67 9.94
C LEU A 19 2.62 -30.06 10.51
N GLY A 20 3.46 -29.44 9.67
CA GLY A 20 4.65 -28.71 10.10
C GLY A 20 4.29 -27.53 11.00
N PHE A 21 3.24 -26.80 10.68
CA PHE A 21 2.74 -25.68 11.49
C PHE A 21 2.13 -26.18 12.83
N VAL A 22 1.34 -27.25 12.82
CA VAL A 22 0.79 -27.87 14.03
C VAL A 22 1.89 -28.43 14.93
N VAL A 23 2.91 -29.10 14.37
CA VAL A 23 4.06 -29.59 15.13
C VAL A 23 4.90 -28.41 15.65
N PHE A 24 5.08 -27.36 14.89
CA PHE A 24 5.77 -26.14 15.33
C PHE A 24 5.02 -25.45 16.49
N VAL A 25 3.69 -25.33 16.38
CA VAL A 25 2.85 -24.77 17.45
C VAL A 25 2.86 -25.70 18.69
N ALA A 26 2.77 -27.02 18.51
CA ALA A 26 2.86 -28.00 19.60
C ALA A 26 4.25 -28.03 20.26
N TYR A 27 5.34 -27.96 19.45
CA TYR A 27 6.70 -27.93 19.96
C TYR A 27 7.00 -26.65 20.74
N ASN A 28 6.51 -25.48 20.28
CA ASN A 28 6.64 -24.23 21.01
C ASN A 28 5.68 -24.15 22.23
N GLY A 29 4.55 -24.86 22.19
CA GLY A 29 3.65 -25.01 23.35
C GLY A 29 4.16 -25.94 24.46
N MET A 30 5.12 -26.82 24.13
CA MET A 30 5.79 -27.73 25.07
C MET A 30 7.05 -27.16 25.73
N LYS A 31 7.51 -25.95 25.33
CA LYS A 31 8.56 -25.28 26.09
C LYS A 31 7.98 -24.88 27.44
N THR A 32 8.39 -25.65 28.43
CA THR A 32 8.19 -25.51 29.87
C THR A 32 7.77 -24.10 30.30
N ASN A 33 6.61 -23.99 30.92
CA ASN A 33 6.21 -22.90 31.81
C ASN A 33 7.28 -22.75 32.92
N THR A 34 8.39 -22.12 32.63
CA THR A 34 9.11 -21.38 33.65
C THR A 34 8.19 -20.21 33.99
N ALA A 35 7.52 -20.28 35.10
CA ALA A 35 6.68 -19.21 35.62
C ALA A 35 7.52 -17.92 35.52
N ASN A 36 7.06 -17.01 34.68
CA ASN A 36 7.75 -15.73 34.46
C ASN A 36 7.57 -14.92 35.75
N THR A 37 8.59 -14.94 36.60
CA THR A 37 8.54 -14.37 37.96
C THR A 37 8.79 -12.86 37.98
N SER A 38 8.98 -12.21 36.79
CA SER A 38 9.09 -10.76 36.70
C SER A 38 7.76 -10.07 37.01
N GLU A 39 7.81 -8.90 37.63
CA GLU A 39 6.63 -8.07 37.83
C GLU A 39 6.00 -7.68 36.48
N PRO A 40 4.65 -7.51 36.41
CA PRO A 40 4.00 -7.02 35.22
C PRO A 40 4.44 -5.60 34.90
N ILE A 41 4.64 -5.33 33.61
CA ILE A 41 4.95 -3.98 33.09
C ILE A 41 3.84 -3.01 33.47
N VAL A 42 4.21 -1.87 34.05
CA VAL A 42 3.31 -0.75 34.32
C VAL A 42 3.56 0.43 33.41
N SER A 43 2.60 1.33 33.31
CA SER A 43 2.74 2.56 32.51
C SER A 43 3.89 3.41 33.02
N GLY A 44 4.68 3.94 32.09
CA GLY A 44 5.86 4.78 32.36
C GLY A 44 7.19 4.02 32.43
N GLU A 45 7.18 2.70 32.48
CA GLU A 45 8.42 1.92 32.43
C GLU A 45 9.04 1.91 31.03
N THR A 46 10.37 2.02 30.97
CA THR A 46 11.13 1.84 29.74
C THR A 46 11.38 0.36 29.50
N ILE A 47 10.96 -0.14 28.36
CA ILE A 47 11.07 -1.55 27.99
C ILE A 47 11.83 -1.69 26.68
N THR A 48 12.52 -2.82 26.49
CA THR A 48 12.98 -3.27 25.18
C THR A 48 12.24 -4.53 24.78
N LEU A 49 11.89 -4.62 23.50
CA LEU A 49 11.11 -5.73 22.96
C LEU A 49 11.50 -6.04 21.51
N ASN A 50 11.24 -7.26 21.10
CA ASN A 50 11.15 -7.58 19.66
C ASN A 50 9.69 -7.58 19.24
N TYR A 51 9.44 -7.13 18.01
CA TYR A 51 8.10 -7.18 17.43
C TYR A 51 8.11 -7.52 15.95
N THR A 52 6.96 -8.01 15.49
CA THR A 52 6.60 -8.13 14.08
C THR A 52 5.16 -7.64 13.93
N GLY A 53 4.99 -6.58 13.15
CA GLY A 53 3.68 -6.03 12.81
C GLY A 53 3.15 -6.65 11.54
N THR A 54 1.92 -7.19 11.57
CA THR A 54 1.26 -7.81 10.42
C THR A 54 -0.12 -7.23 10.17
N LEU A 55 -0.51 -7.25 8.90
CA LEU A 55 -1.86 -6.95 8.43
C LEU A 55 -2.78 -8.16 8.63
N PRO A 56 -4.13 -8.02 8.51
CA PRO A 56 -5.07 -9.14 8.65
C PRO A 56 -4.81 -10.31 7.68
N ASP A 57 -4.18 -10.05 6.54
CA ASP A 57 -3.79 -11.06 5.55
C ASP A 57 -2.43 -11.72 5.84
N GLY A 58 -1.79 -11.39 6.97
CA GLY A 58 -0.50 -11.94 7.41
C GLY A 58 0.72 -11.25 6.83
N ARG A 59 0.58 -10.27 5.91
CA ARG A 59 1.73 -9.54 5.36
C ARG A 59 2.37 -8.66 6.42
N VAL A 60 3.71 -8.72 6.51
CA VAL A 60 4.50 -7.93 7.46
C VAL A 60 4.63 -6.50 6.94
N PHE A 61 4.25 -5.51 7.76
CA PHE A 61 4.43 -4.09 7.44
C PHE A 61 5.61 -3.44 8.17
N ASP A 62 6.02 -3.99 9.31
CA ASP A 62 7.22 -3.56 10.05
C ASP A 62 7.69 -4.64 11.01
N THR A 63 8.99 -4.65 11.33
CA THR A 63 9.57 -5.58 12.31
C THR A 63 10.88 -5.03 12.87
N SER A 64 11.23 -5.44 14.08
CA SER A 64 12.56 -5.23 14.68
C SER A 64 13.51 -6.41 14.44
N ILE A 65 13.07 -7.46 13.75
CA ILE A 65 13.78 -8.75 13.66
C ILE A 65 14.35 -8.92 12.25
N LEU A 66 15.67 -8.92 12.11
CA LEU A 66 16.38 -9.03 10.84
C LEU A 66 15.96 -10.29 10.05
N SER A 67 15.86 -11.45 10.70
CA SER A 67 15.49 -12.70 10.02
C SER A 67 14.06 -12.69 9.47
N VAL A 68 13.15 -11.92 10.04
CA VAL A 68 11.81 -11.67 9.52
C VAL A 68 11.87 -10.72 8.34
N ALA A 69 12.64 -9.63 8.46
CA ALA A 69 12.76 -8.63 7.40
C ALA A 69 13.37 -9.20 6.12
N MET A 70 14.32 -10.12 6.23
CA MET A 70 15.09 -10.67 5.11
C MET A 70 14.47 -11.94 4.49
N ASN A 71 13.35 -12.43 4.97
CA ASN A 71 12.77 -13.69 4.51
C ASN A 71 11.34 -13.48 3.99
N ASP A 72 11.22 -13.10 2.72
CA ASP A 72 9.93 -12.83 2.09
C ASP A 72 9.12 -14.11 1.82
N ALA A 73 9.81 -15.25 1.70
CA ALA A 73 9.13 -16.52 1.46
C ALA A 73 8.31 -17.01 2.66
N LEU A 74 8.79 -16.78 3.89
CA LEU A 74 8.08 -17.12 5.12
C LEU A 74 7.27 -15.94 5.68
N TYR A 75 7.69 -14.71 5.37
CA TYR A 75 7.10 -13.48 5.87
C TYR A 75 6.81 -12.53 4.71
N PRO A 76 5.76 -12.78 3.93
CA PRO A 76 5.39 -11.89 2.82
C PRO A 76 5.26 -10.45 3.30
N LYS A 77 5.75 -9.50 2.51
CA LYS A 77 5.77 -8.08 2.89
C LYS A 77 4.54 -7.35 2.37
N SER A 78 4.13 -6.34 3.12
CA SER A 78 3.12 -5.39 2.68
C SER A 78 3.68 -4.46 1.61
N LEU A 79 2.82 -3.76 0.88
CA LEU A 79 3.21 -2.83 -0.19
C LEU A 79 4.07 -1.66 0.32
N THR A 80 3.90 -1.30 1.58
CA THR A 80 4.60 -0.17 2.22
C THR A 80 5.75 -0.61 3.11
N PHE A 81 6.03 -1.91 3.20
CA PHE A 81 7.20 -2.39 3.92
C PHE A 81 8.47 -1.78 3.30
N THR A 82 9.27 -1.16 4.14
CA THR A 82 10.56 -0.62 3.73
C THR A 82 11.67 -1.39 4.42
N GLN A 83 12.48 -2.08 3.62
CA GLN A 83 13.66 -2.75 4.15
C GLN A 83 14.68 -1.71 4.58
N LYS A 84 15.07 -1.78 5.84
CA LYS A 84 16.09 -0.91 6.47
C LYS A 84 17.48 -1.55 6.33
N SER A 85 18.55 -0.82 6.66
CA SER A 85 19.90 -1.40 6.78
C SER A 85 19.93 -2.42 7.92
N ASN A 86 20.75 -3.48 7.75
CA ASN A 86 20.73 -4.64 8.64
C ASN A 86 21.03 -4.29 10.12
N ASP A 87 21.83 -3.29 10.36
CA ASP A 87 22.21 -2.78 11.68
C ASP A 87 21.09 -2.06 12.43
N THR A 88 20.00 -1.70 11.74
CA THR A 88 18.83 -1.06 12.35
C THR A 88 17.80 -2.05 12.90
N TYR A 89 17.92 -3.33 12.56
CA TYR A 89 17.07 -4.39 13.11
C TYR A 89 17.56 -4.82 14.48
N VAL A 90 17.27 -3.99 15.48
CA VAL A 90 17.62 -4.20 16.88
C VAL A 90 16.36 -4.18 17.74
N PRO A 91 16.40 -4.71 18.97
CA PRO A 91 15.28 -4.61 19.89
C PRO A 91 14.81 -3.16 20.03
N PHE A 92 13.50 -2.98 19.92
CA PHE A 92 12.85 -1.67 19.98
C PHE A 92 12.72 -1.22 21.44
N GLU A 93 13.22 -0.03 21.76
CA GLU A 93 13.06 0.59 23.06
C GLU A 93 11.88 1.57 23.06
N MET A 94 10.98 1.45 24.04
CA MET A 94 9.83 2.32 24.19
C MET A 94 9.45 2.50 25.67
N VAL A 95 8.63 3.52 25.93
CA VAL A 95 7.99 3.71 27.25
C VAL A 95 6.58 3.14 27.19
N ALA A 96 6.28 2.17 28.04
CA ALA A 96 4.97 1.53 28.13
C ALA A 96 3.88 2.57 28.44
N GLY A 97 2.78 2.53 27.69
CA GLY A 97 1.69 3.50 27.81
C GLY A 97 1.90 4.86 27.15
N LYS A 98 3.12 5.19 26.68
CA LYS A 98 3.38 6.46 25.99
C LYS A 98 3.05 6.35 24.51
N TYR A 99 2.10 7.16 24.04
CA TYR A 99 1.67 7.21 22.65
C TYR A 99 1.57 8.66 22.13
N GLY A 100 1.40 8.83 20.81
CA GLY A 100 1.36 10.13 20.18
C GLY A 100 2.76 10.75 20.04
N SER A 101 2.89 12.05 20.26
CA SER A 101 4.16 12.76 20.07
C SER A 101 5.29 12.17 20.93
N GLY A 102 6.32 11.64 20.26
CA GLY A 102 7.47 10.97 20.90
C GLY A 102 7.14 9.60 21.52
N GLY A 103 6.04 8.98 21.12
CA GLY A 103 5.65 7.62 21.49
C GLY A 103 5.30 6.78 20.26
N THR A 104 4.65 5.64 20.48
CA THR A 104 4.16 4.74 19.43
C THR A 104 2.67 4.96 19.16
N ILE A 105 2.04 4.10 18.36
CA ILE A 105 0.58 4.09 18.20
C ILE A 105 -0.08 3.61 19.51
N LYS A 106 -1.23 4.16 19.82
CA LYS A 106 -1.90 4.01 21.12
C LYS A 106 -2.16 2.55 21.51
N GLY A 107 -2.72 1.76 20.59
CA GLY A 107 -3.03 0.35 20.88
C GLY A 107 -1.79 -0.49 21.19
N PHE A 108 -0.67 -0.22 20.52
CA PHE A 108 0.60 -0.89 20.78
C PHE A 108 1.17 -0.48 22.15
N ALA A 109 1.22 0.84 22.43
CA ALA A 109 1.74 1.38 23.68
C ALA A 109 0.97 0.85 24.92
N LEU A 110 -0.34 0.74 24.81
CA LEU A 110 -1.18 0.22 25.89
C LEU A 110 -1.17 -1.31 25.96
N GLY A 111 -1.03 -1.98 24.83
CA GLY A 111 -1.07 -3.44 24.71
C GLY A 111 0.07 -4.17 25.41
N VAL A 112 1.21 -3.50 25.64
CA VAL A 112 2.37 -4.07 26.38
C VAL A 112 2.20 -4.01 27.91
N ILE A 113 1.29 -3.18 28.41
CA ILE A 113 1.02 -3.08 29.86
C ILE A 113 0.48 -4.42 30.38
N GLY A 114 0.99 -4.86 31.51
CA GLY A 114 0.66 -6.15 32.12
C GLY A 114 1.47 -7.34 31.60
N MET A 115 2.22 -7.19 30.49
CA MET A 115 3.16 -8.22 30.04
C MET A 115 4.36 -8.35 30.99
N ARG A 116 5.08 -9.47 30.90
CA ARG A 116 6.26 -9.78 31.72
C ARG A 116 7.48 -10.00 30.83
N VAL A 117 8.66 -9.88 31.38
CA VAL A 117 9.92 -10.21 30.67
C VAL A 117 9.86 -11.65 30.15
N ASN A 118 10.31 -11.87 28.93
CA ASN A 118 10.23 -13.13 28.16
C ASN A 118 8.80 -13.59 27.79
N GLU A 119 7.76 -12.79 28.10
CA GLU A 119 6.42 -13.08 27.62
C GLU A 119 6.30 -12.73 26.14
N ARG A 120 5.61 -13.60 25.38
CA ARG A 120 5.23 -13.39 23.97
C ARG A 120 3.71 -13.25 23.90
N LYS A 121 3.25 -12.21 23.22
CA LYS A 121 1.82 -11.90 23.06
C LYS A 121 1.57 -11.27 21.70
N THR A 122 0.41 -11.57 21.13
CA THR A 122 -0.12 -10.82 19.99
C THR A 122 -1.02 -9.70 20.50
N ILE A 123 -0.67 -8.46 20.15
CA ILE A 123 -1.46 -7.27 20.46
C ILE A 123 -2.26 -6.93 19.21
N GLU A 124 -3.57 -6.95 19.33
CA GLU A 124 -4.49 -6.45 18.31
C GLU A 124 -4.70 -4.95 18.50
N VAL A 125 -4.47 -4.19 17.43
CA VAL A 125 -4.64 -2.73 17.42
C VAL A 125 -5.71 -2.39 16.38
N LYS A 126 -6.84 -1.89 16.87
CA LYS A 126 -7.95 -1.44 16.03
C LYS A 126 -7.59 -0.11 15.33
N PRO A 127 -8.24 0.23 14.22
CA PRO A 127 -7.95 1.46 13.46
C PRO A 127 -7.96 2.73 14.30
N GLU A 128 -8.91 2.86 15.23
CA GLU A 128 -9.06 4.01 16.14
C GLU A 128 -7.90 4.17 17.15
N ASP A 129 -7.22 3.08 17.49
CA ASP A 129 -6.05 3.05 18.36
C ASP A 129 -4.72 2.88 17.60
N GLY A 130 -4.80 2.78 16.27
CA GLY A 130 -3.68 2.69 15.33
C GLY A 130 -3.69 3.82 14.32
N TYR A 131 -4.01 3.49 13.07
CA TYR A 131 -4.12 4.44 11.96
C TYR A 131 -5.58 4.55 11.51
N ALA A 132 -6.28 5.55 12.04
CA ALA A 132 -7.63 5.88 11.62
C ALA A 132 -7.68 6.34 10.15
N VAL A 133 -8.79 6.08 9.46
CA VAL A 133 -8.99 6.56 8.09
C VAL A 133 -9.17 8.08 8.07
N ASN A 134 -8.39 8.75 7.24
CA ASN A 134 -8.67 10.13 6.88
C ASN A 134 -9.52 10.17 5.61
N GLN A 135 -10.79 10.46 5.73
CA GLN A 135 -11.75 10.48 4.61
C GLN A 135 -11.38 11.47 3.52
N SER A 136 -10.68 12.57 3.83
CA SER A 136 -10.22 13.55 2.84
C SER A 136 -9.11 13.01 1.92
N MET A 137 -8.48 11.91 2.30
CA MET A 137 -7.43 11.24 1.51
C MET A 137 -7.99 10.11 0.62
N ILE A 138 -9.29 9.83 0.70
CA ILE A 138 -9.96 8.83 -0.13
C ILE A 138 -10.57 9.50 -1.35
N GLU A 139 -10.21 9.01 -2.52
CA GLU A 139 -10.81 9.41 -3.79
C GLU A 139 -11.59 8.22 -4.38
N THR A 140 -12.84 8.45 -4.77
CA THR A 140 -13.67 7.46 -5.45
C THR A 140 -13.63 7.73 -6.94
N ILE A 141 -13.24 6.73 -7.72
CA ILE A 141 -13.03 6.81 -9.16
C ILE A 141 -14.00 5.84 -9.85
N PRO A 142 -14.72 6.25 -10.92
CA PRO A 142 -15.53 5.33 -11.71
C PRO A 142 -14.65 4.34 -12.47
N LEU A 143 -15.09 3.07 -12.56
CA LEU A 143 -14.42 2.05 -13.37
C LEU A 143 -14.35 2.44 -14.83
N ASN A 144 -15.44 3.04 -15.35
CA ASN A 144 -15.50 3.62 -16.68
C ASN A 144 -15.47 5.13 -16.57
N GLN A 145 -14.41 5.74 -17.07
CA GLN A 145 -14.19 7.19 -16.99
C GLN A 145 -14.23 7.80 -18.39
N THR A 146 -14.95 8.92 -18.52
CA THR A 146 -14.94 9.72 -19.74
C THR A 146 -14.10 10.96 -19.51
N VAL A 147 -13.16 11.21 -20.42
CA VAL A 147 -12.26 12.36 -20.38
C VAL A 147 -12.38 13.16 -21.69
N PRO A 148 -12.12 14.48 -21.67
CA PRO A 148 -12.13 15.29 -22.89
C PRO A 148 -10.97 14.87 -23.79
N ALA A 149 -11.20 14.85 -25.11
CA ALA A 149 -10.13 14.60 -26.07
C ALA A 149 -9.31 15.88 -26.36
N THR A 150 -9.89 17.06 -26.11
CA THR A 150 -9.21 18.35 -26.31
C THR A 150 -9.17 19.12 -24.99
N GLU A 151 -7.99 19.57 -24.63
CA GLU A 151 -7.74 20.33 -23.41
C GLU A 151 -7.06 21.65 -23.74
N THR A 152 -7.33 22.68 -22.94
CA THR A 152 -6.67 23.98 -23.05
C THR A 152 -6.15 24.39 -21.68
N VAL A 153 -4.86 24.71 -21.62
CA VAL A 153 -4.16 25.13 -20.39
C VAL A 153 -3.35 26.40 -20.68
N THR A 154 -2.84 27.05 -19.65
CA THR A 154 -1.85 28.13 -19.86
C THR A 154 -0.52 27.55 -20.32
N ASP A 155 0.32 28.34 -20.97
CA ASP A 155 1.67 27.94 -21.37
C ASP A 155 2.53 27.49 -20.16
N THR A 156 2.47 28.22 -19.06
CA THR A 156 3.15 27.84 -17.81
C THR A 156 2.67 26.48 -17.29
N MET A 157 1.35 26.21 -17.33
CA MET A 157 0.80 24.93 -16.95
C MET A 157 1.23 23.83 -17.90
N PHE A 158 1.25 24.10 -19.22
CA PHE A 158 1.72 23.16 -20.23
C PHE A 158 3.17 22.74 -19.96
N MET A 159 4.08 23.71 -19.73
CA MET A 159 5.47 23.43 -19.38
C MET A 159 5.61 22.58 -18.11
N SER A 160 4.76 22.86 -17.10
CA SER A 160 4.75 22.06 -15.87
C SER A 160 4.30 20.62 -16.09
N LEU A 161 3.31 20.38 -16.97
CA LEU A 161 2.72 19.06 -17.24
C LEU A 161 3.58 18.22 -18.20
N PHE A 162 4.15 18.85 -19.23
CA PHE A 162 4.86 18.16 -20.31
C PHE A 162 6.39 18.27 -20.21
N GLY A 163 6.90 19.19 -19.39
CA GLY A 163 8.35 19.40 -19.20
C GLY A 163 9.05 20.05 -20.38
N THR A 164 8.30 20.66 -21.32
CA THR A 164 8.83 21.31 -22.54
C THR A 164 7.97 22.52 -22.92
N ASP A 165 8.54 23.42 -23.71
CA ASP A 165 7.80 24.54 -24.30
C ASP A 165 6.76 24.04 -25.31
N PRO A 166 5.58 24.72 -25.43
CA PRO A 166 4.58 24.36 -26.42
C PRO A 166 5.04 24.74 -27.85
N VAL A 167 5.08 23.76 -28.74
CA VAL A 167 5.33 23.98 -30.17
C VAL A 167 4.14 23.51 -30.98
N LEU A 168 3.63 24.38 -31.85
CA LEU A 168 2.47 24.06 -32.70
C LEU A 168 2.75 22.83 -33.58
N MET A 169 1.82 21.89 -33.65
CA MET A 169 1.86 20.61 -34.34
C MET A 169 2.77 19.55 -33.73
N ASP A 170 3.46 19.83 -32.62
CA ASP A 170 4.23 18.81 -31.92
C ASP A 170 3.33 17.71 -31.38
N ILE A 171 3.84 16.47 -31.41
CA ILE A 171 3.21 15.30 -30.84
C ILE A 171 4.02 14.88 -29.61
N LEU A 172 3.33 14.76 -28.49
CA LEU A 172 3.91 14.46 -27.18
C LEU A 172 3.09 13.38 -26.48
N PRO A 173 3.66 12.59 -25.56
CA PRO A 173 2.87 11.72 -24.72
C PRO A 173 2.04 12.55 -23.74
N HIS A 174 0.77 12.25 -23.60
CA HIS A 174 -0.12 12.91 -22.62
C HIS A 174 0.45 12.76 -21.19
N TYR A 175 0.53 13.83 -20.45
CA TYR A 175 1.16 13.88 -19.13
C TYR A 175 0.63 12.81 -18.16
N LYS A 176 -0.67 12.51 -18.18
CA LYS A 176 -1.34 11.49 -17.35
C LYS A 176 -1.52 10.16 -18.09
N TRP A 177 -2.20 10.18 -19.23
CA TRP A 177 -2.69 8.97 -19.91
C TRP A 177 -1.64 8.27 -20.77
N LYS A 178 -0.54 8.93 -21.10
CA LYS A 178 0.58 8.38 -21.88
C LYS A 178 0.27 8.04 -23.34
N TRP A 179 -0.94 8.28 -23.85
CA TRP A 179 -1.21 8.26 -25.29
C TRP A 179 -0.71 9.54 -25.96
N ASP A 180 -0.70 9.58 -27.31
CA ASP A 180 -0.24 10.74 -28.05
C ASP A 180 -1.23 11.89 -27.99
N VAL A 181 -0.70 13.10 -27.84
CA VAL A 181 -1.42 14.38 -28.00
C VAL A 181 -0.71 15.25 -28.99
N GLN A 182 -1.44 16.08 -29.73
CA GLN A 182 -0.88 17.10 -30.60
C GLN A 182 -1.26 18.50 -30.11
N VAL A 183 -0.29 19.40 -30.10
CA VAL A 183 -0.55 20.83 -29.87
C VAL A 183 -1.20 21.41 -31.14
N ILE A 184 -2.49 21.72 -31.05
CA ILE A 184 -3.29 22.20 -32.19
C ILE A 184 -3.50 23.71 -32.20
N ARG A 185 -3.21 24.40 -31.10
CA ARG A 185 -3.34 25.86 -30.99
C ARG A 185 -2.43 26.40 -29.88
N TYR A 186 -1.77 27.52 -30.18
CA TYR A 186 -1.06 28.30 -29.17
C TYR A 186 -1.29 29.79 -29.46
N ILE A 187 -2.05 30.45 -28.59
CA ILE A 187 -2.41 31.85 -28.75
C ILE A 187 -2.63 32.51 -27.39
N ALA A 188 -2.15 33.74 -27.26
CA ALA A 188 -2.35 34.59 -26.09
C ALA A 188 -1.99 33.89 -24.74
N GLY A 189 -0.93 33.08 -24.73
CA GLY A 189 -0.49 32.35 -23.54
C GLY A 189 -1.33 31.12 -23.18
N PHE A 190 -2.22 30.69 -24.09
CA PHE A 190 -3.01 29.46 -23.94
C PHE A 190 -2.62 28.42 -25.00
N VAL A 191 -2.42 27.19 -24.54
CA VAL A 191 -2.07 26.02 -25.35
C VAL A 191 -3.26 25.08 -25.39
N THR A 192 -3.73 24.74 -26.58
CA THR A 192 -4.75 23.70 -26.79
C THR A 192 -4.07 22.48 -27.43
N PHE A 193 -4.27 21.33 -26.83
CA PHE A 193 -3.78 20.05 -27.37
C PHE A 193 -4.93 19.05 -27.47
N ARG A 194 -4.80 18.14 -28.43
CA ARG A 194 -5.79 17.09 -28.70
C ARG A 194 -5.16 15.72 -28.60
N SER A 195 -5.83 14.84 -27.90
CA SER A 195 -5.50 13.42 -27.71
C SER A 195 -5.91 12.59 -28.93
N PHE A 196 -5.10 11.57 -29.27
CA PHE A 196 -5.32 10.63 -30.36
C PHE A 196 -5.13 9.18 -29.89
N PRO A 197 -5.88 8.70 -28.90
CA PRO A 197 -5.74 7.31 -28.46
C PRO A 197 -6.24 6.36 -29.54
N THR A 198 -5.67 5.15 -29.54
CA THR A 198 -6.18 4.04 -30.33
C THR A 198 -7.20 3.26 -29.50
N VAL A 199 -8.41 3.03 -30.03
CA VAL A 199 -9.40 2.19 -29.34
C VAL A 199 -8.85 0.77 -29.18
N GLY A 200 -9.00 0.21 -27.99
CA GLY A 200 -8.38 -1.06 -27.57
C GLY A 200 -6.96 -0.93 -27.00
N GLN A 201 -6.34 0.23 -27.10
CA GLN A 201 -5.02 0.49 -26.50
C GLN A 201 -5.13 0.37 -24.96
N THR A 202 -4.14 -0.29 -24.36
CA THR A 202 -3.93 -0.26 -22.91
C THR A 202 -2.85 0.76 -22.57
N VAL A 203 -3.16 1.65 -21.63
CA VAL A 203 -2.25 2.67 -21.11
C VAL A 203 -2.06 2.50 -19.61
N TYR A 204 -0.99 3.03 -19.06
CA TYR A 204 -0.59 2.85 -17.65
C TYR A 204 -0.40 4.20 -16.95
N PRO A 205 -1.49 4.94 -16.66
CA PRO A 205 -1.41 6.29 -16.12
C PRO A 205 -0.90 6.37 -14.68
N PHE A 206 -0.92 5.25 -13.95
CA PHE A 206 -0.63 5.19 -12.51
C PHE A 206 0.64 4.39 -12.18
N GLY A 207 1.49 4.17 -13.18
CA GLY A 207 2.72 3.38 -13.05
C GLY A 207 2.69 2.14 -13.93
N ASN A 208 3.82 1.47 -14.02
CA ASN A 208 3.98 0.28 -14.84
C ASN A 208 3.80 -1.00 -13.99
N PRO A 209 2.69 -1.75 -14.13
CA PRO A 209 2.47 -2.98 -13.37
C PRO A 209 3.38 -4.15 -13.83
N THR A 210 4.07 -4.01 -14.97
CA THR A 210 4.99 -5.04 -15.47
C THR A 210 6.45 -4.77 -15.11
N ASP A 211 6.73 -3.72 -14.35
CA ASP A 211 8.06 -3.46 -13.81
C ASP A 211 8.41 -4.54 -12.78
N ALA A 212 9.48 -5.32 -13.05
CA ALA A 212 9.87 -6.44 -12.22
C ALA A 212 10.39 -6.01 -10.84
N ASP A 213 11.00 -4.83 -10.75
CA ASP A 213 11.63 -4.32 -9.53
C ASP A 213 10.66 -3.51 -8.67
N SER A 214 9.71 -2.83 -9.31
CA SER A 214 8.74 -1.97 -8.62
C SER A 214 7.40 -1.91 -9.36
N PRO A 215 6.63 -3.01 -9.37
CA PRO A 215 5.34 -3.04 -10.04
C PRO A 215 4.38 -2.03 -9.38
N MET A 216 3.83 -1.13 -10.20
CA MET A 216 2.91 -0.08 -9.74
C MET A 216 1.77 0.15 -10.72
N GLY A 217 0.63 0.62 -10.19
CA GLY A 217 -0.52 1.02 -10.99
C GLY A 217 -1.26 -0.15 -11.62
N TRP A 218 -2.04 0.17 -12.62
CA TRP A 218 -2.85 -0.78 -13.40
C TRP A 218 -3.08 -0.27 -14.82
N GLY A 219 -3.49 -1.18 -15.70
CA GLY A 219 -3.85 -0.84 -17.07
C GLY A 219 -5.21 -0.14 -17.16
N CYS A 220 -5.32 0.80 -18.10
CA CYS A 220 -6.58 1.40 -18.52
C CYS A 220 -6.76 1.15 -20.00
N VAL A 221 -7.90 0.56 -20.40
CA VAL A 221 -8.23 0.29 -21.80
C VAL A 221 -9.04 1.44 -22.38
N VAL A 222 -8.63 1.95 -23.52
CA VAL A 222 -9.41 2.93 -24.31
C VAL A 222 -10.59 2.18 -24.97
N GLU A 223 -11.81 2.42 -24.50
CA GLU A 223 -13.00 1.76 -25.01
C GLU A 223 -13.62 2.46 -26.21
N SER A 224 -13.56 3.80 -26.21
CA SER A 224 -14.05 4.60 -27.34
C SER A 224 -13.34 5.93 -27.45
N TYR A 225 -13.32 6.48 -28.66
CA TYR A 225 -12.84 7.81 -29.00
C TYR A 225 -13.79 8.44 -30.00
N ASP A 226 -14.45 9.53 -29.62
CA ASP A 226 -15.28 10.36 -30.50
C ASP A 226 -14.71 11.79 -30.56
N PRO A 227 -13.97 12.13 -31.65
CA PRO A 227 -13.37 13.45 -31.78
C PRO A 227 -14.39 14.58 -32.05
N GLN A 228 -15.65 14.26 -32.35
CA GLN A 228 -16.70 15.24 -32.69
C GLN A 228 -17.68 15.51 -31.54
N ALA A 229 -17.66 14.69 -30.50
CA ALA A 229 -18.53 14.89 -29.34
C ALA A 229 -18.41 16.30 -28.75
N TYR A 230 -19.49 16.80 -28.16
CA TYR A 230 -19.54 18.11 -27.50
C TYR A 230 -19.01 19.27 -28.35
N GLY A 231 -19.43 19.35 -29.62
CA GLY A 231 -19.08 20.46 -30.50
C GLY A 231 -17.60 20.49 -30.92
N GLY A 232 -16.95 19.32 -30.97
CA GLY A 232 -15.56 19.17 -31.40
C GLY A 232 -14.52 19.17 -30.29
N ILE A 233 -14.93 19.26 -29.00
CA ILE A 233 -14.04 18.98 -27.88
C ILE A 233 -13.58 17.50 -27.94
N GLY A 234 -14.49 16.61 -28.30
CA GLY A 234 -14.26 15.18 -28.35
C GLY A 234 -14.26 14.53 -26.98
N THR A 235 -14.49 13.20 -26.96
CA THR A 235 -14.47 12.38 -25.75
C THR A 235 -13.68 11.09 -25.95
N ILE A 236 -13.08 10.63 -24.86
CA ILE A 236 -12.39 9.36 -24.76
C ILE A 236 -12.98 8.63 -23.56
N SER A 237 -13.48 7.41 -23.76
CA SER A 237 -13.88 6.53 -22.66
C SER A 237 -12.78 5.54 -22.37
N VAL A 238 -12.43 5.44 -21.08
CA VAL A 238 -11.42 4.50 -20.58
C VAL A 238 -12.02 3.62 -19.51
N ARG A 239 -11.64 2.35 -19.49
CA ARG A 239 -11.99 1.43 -18.43
C ARG A 239 -10.75 1.03 -17.62
N HIS A 240 -10.82 1.24 -16.33
CA HIS A 240 -9.78 0.82 -15.39
C HIS A 240 -9.81 -0.69 -15.18
N MET A 241 -8.66 -1.35 -15.31
CA MET A 241 -8.51 -2.80 -15.16
C MET A 241 -8.18 -3.15 -13.71
N VAL A 242 -9.14 -2.90 -12.84
CA VAL A 242 -9.04 -3.22 -11.40
C VAL A 242 -10.23 -4.08 -10.96
N SER A 243 -10.03 -4.85 -9.91
CA SER A 243 -11.02 -5.77 -9.34
C SER A 243 -10.99 -5.75 -7.81
N ALA A 244 -11.92 -6.43 -7.17
CA ALA A 244 -11.94 -6.58 -5.71
C ALA A 244 -10.70 -7.28 -5.15
N GLN A 245 -10.02 -8.12 -5.94
CA GLN A 245 -8.83 -8.86 -5.55
C GLN A 245 -7.59 -7.96 -5.47
N ASP A 246 -7.63 -6.80 -6.12
CA ASP A 246 -6.52 -5.85 -6.16
C ASP A 246 -6.50 -4.90 -4.97
N VAL A 247 -7.59 -4.88 -4.18
CA VAL A 247 -7.73 -4.00 -3.01
C VAL A 247 -6.67 -4.34 -1.97
N TYR A 248 -5.86 -3.33 -1.60
CA TYR A 248 -4.67 -3.43 -0.74
C TYR A 248 -3.50 -4.27 -1.32
N TYR A 249 -3.55 -4.61 -2.62
CA TYR A 249 -2.44 -5.30 -3.31
C TYR A 249 -1.80 -4.46 -4.41
N ILE A 250 -2.40 -3.31 -4.76
CA ILE A 250 -1.85 -2.39 -5.75
C ILE A 250 -1.57 -1.03 -5.10
N LYS A 251 -0.34 -0.55 -5.29
CA LYS A 251 0.05 0.86 -5.11
C LYS A 251 0.23 1.51 -6.46
N GLY A 252 0.00 2.80 -6.54
CA GLY A 252 0.18 3.58 -7.76
C GLY A 252 0.79 4.95 -7.48
N THR A 253 1.20 5.61 -8.54
CA THR A 253 1.71 6.99 -8.50
C THR A 253 0.96 7.80 -9.56
N ASP A 254 0.44 8.96 -9.18
CA ASP A 254 -0.22 9.87 -10.10
C ASP A 254 0.84 10.73 -10.85
N PHE A 255 0.42 11.46 -11.87
CA PHE A 255 1.29 12.34 -12.66
C PHE A 255 1.98 13.43 -11.82
N ASP A 256 1.39 13.85 -10.70
CA ASP A 256 1.96 14.79 -9.73
C ASP A 256 2.95 14.14 -8.74
N LYS A 257 3.27 12.86 -8.96
CA LYS A 257 4.13 12.01 -8.11
C LYS A 257 3.54 11.66 -6.74
N SER A 258 2.29 12.01 -6.46
CA SER A 258 1.60 11.53 -5.26
C SER A 258 1.37 10.02 -5.36
N THR A 259 1.64 9.31 -4.26
CA THR A 259 1.44 7.86 -4.17
C THR A 259 0.10 7.53 -3.51
N PHE A 260 -0.44 6.37 -3.83
CA PHE A 260 -1.70 5.89 -3.27
C PHE A 260 -1.76 4.36 -3.27
N ILE A 261 -2.72 3.85 -2.52
CA ILE A 261 -3.08 2.42 -2.47
C ILE A 261 -4.51 2.27 -3.00
N LEU A 262 -4.78 1.23 -3.77
CA LEU A 262 -6.15 0.81 -4.10
C LEU A 262 -6.80 0.29 -2.82
N SER A 263 -7.77 1.04 -2.28
CA SER A 263 -8.32 0.81 -0.92
C SER A 263 -9.76 0.30 -0.91
N GLY A 264 -10.44 0.29 -2.04
CA GLY A 264 -11.82 -0.19 -2.13
C GLY A 264 -12.27 -0.49 -3.55
N TYR A 265 -13.27 -1.35 -3.69
CA TYR A 265 -13.90 -1.72 -4.95
C TYR A 265 -15.39 -1.95 -4.74
N ASN A 266 -16.23 -1.36 -5.56
CA ASN A 266 -17.69 -1.52 -5.53
C ASN A 266 -18.21 -1.86 -6.94
N ALA A 267 -18.41 -3.16 -7.19
CA ALA A 267 -18.91 -3.64 -8.46
C ALA A 267 -20.31 -3.10 -8.79
N THR A 268 -21.20 -2.97 -7.80
CA THR A 268 -22.57 -2.49 -7.97
C THR A 268 -22.63 -1.03 -8.37
N ALA A 269 -21.79 -0.20 -7.74
CA ALA A 269 -21.68 1.22 -8.09
C ALA A 269 -20.78 1.46 -9.31
N GLY A 270 -20.03 0.46 -9.79
CA GLY A 270 -19.06 0.60 -10.87
C GLY A 270 -17.92 1.55 -10.50
N THR A 271 -17.43 1.51 -9.24
CA THR A 271 -16.39 2.41 -8.73
C THR A 271 -15.33 1.65 -7.98
N PHE A 272 -14.17 2.29 -7.83
CA PHE A 272 -13.12 1.87 -6.91
C PHE A 272 -12.62 3.08 -6.11
N GLN A 273 -11.86 2.82 -5.05
CA GLN A 273 -11.31 3.85 -4.19
C GLN A 273 -9.79 3.75 -4.13
N ILE A 274 -9.14 4.88 -4.16
CA ILE A 274 -7.73 5.02 -3.82
C ILE A 274 -7.61 5.79 -2.52
N HIS A 275 -6.59 5.43 -1.73
CA HIS A 275 -6.23 6.12 -0.50
C HIS A 275 -4.84 6.73 -0.70
N ARG A 276 -4.78 8.05 -0.78
CA ARG A 276 -3.53 8.78 -1.00
C ARG A 276 -2.66 8.70 0.24
N SER A 277 -1.35 8.52 0.04
CA SER A 277 -0.35 8.61 1.09
C SER A 277 0.07 10.06 1.27
N ASN A 278 0.20 10.51 2.51
CA ASN A 278 0.81 11.78 2.83
C ASN A 278 2.08 11.53 3.64
N SER A 279 3.25 11.74 3.01
CA SER A 279 4.56 11.57 3.65
C SER A 279 4.79 12.52 4.81
N ASP A 280 4.20 13.72 4.74
CA ASP A 280 4.43 14.78 5.73
C ASP A 280 3.71 14.53 7.06
N THR A 281 2.63 13.75 7.03
CA THR A 281 1.85 13.41 8.23
C THR A 281 2.14 12.02 8.76
N GLY A 282 3.04 11.25 8.13
CA GLY A 282 3.29 9.84 8.46
C GLY A 282 2.08 8.94 8.17
N TYR A 283 1.12 9.42 7.40
CA TYR A 283 -0.10 8.72 7.07
C TYR A 283 0.17 7.62 6.05
N ASN A 284 0.04 6.39 6.47
CA ASN A 284 0.24 5.22 5.62
C ASN A 284 -1.11 4.68 5.14
N GLY A 285 -1.46 4.92 3.87
CA GLY A 285 -2.73 4.51 3.29
C GLY A 285 -3.01 3.01 3.37
N GLU A 286 -1.98 2.17 3.36
CA GLU A 286 -2.16 0.72 3.49
C GLU A 286 -2.57 0.28 4.90
N LEU A 287 -2.11 0.97 5.94
CA LEU A 287 -2.40 0.63 7.34
C LEU A 287 -3.69 1.27 7.84
N ALA A 288 -4.08 2.40 7.25
CA ALA A 288 -5.24 3.16 7.70
C ALA A 288 -6.55 2.40 7.53
N GLY A 289 -7.38 2.40 8.56
CA GLY A 289 -8.65 1.69 8.59
C GLY A 289 -8.54 0.16 8.74
N ARG A 290 -7.33 -0.36 8.93
CA ARG A 290 -7.09 -1.81 9.09
C ARG A 290 -6.72 -2.14 10.53
N THR A 291 -7.20 -3.27 11.02
CA THR A 291 -6.70 -3.85 12.28
C THR A 291 -5.27 -4.32 12.08
N LEU A 292 -4.40 -3.98 13.00
CA LEU A 292 -2.99 -4.39 12.98
C LEU A 292 -2.72 -5.40 14.08
N TYR A 293 -1.86 -6.36 13.82
CA TYR A 293 -1.46 -7.37 14.77
C TYR A 293 0.04 -7.25 15.04
N PHE A 294 0.42 -7.07 16.29
CA PHE A 294 1.83 -7.04 16.70
C PHE A 294 2.15 -8.27 17.53
N GLU A 295 2.95 -9.15 16.99
CA GLU A 295 3.58 -10.20 17.78
C GLU A 295 4.76 -9.60 18.53
N VAL A 296 4.69 -9.61 19.86
CA VAL A 296 5.65 -8.91 20.74
C VAL A 296 6.31 -9.91 21.67
N THR A 297 7.60 -9.78 21.90
CA THR A 297 8.35 -10.47 22.95
C THR A 297 9.10 -9.43 23.79
N ILE A 298 8.80 -9.35 25.07
CA ILE A 298 9.49 -8.44 26.00
C ILE A 298 10.87 -9.00 26.33
N LEU A 299 11.91 -8.20 26.20
CA LEU A 299 13.28 -8.60 26.51
C LEU A 299 13.78 -8.06 27.86
N THR A 300 13.55 -6.77 28.12
CA THR A 300 13.96 -6.14 29.37
C THR A 300 12.96 -5.08 29.81
N VAL A 301 12.99 -4.81 31.12
CA VAL A 301 12.31 -3.66 31.75
C VAL A 301 13.36 -2.87 32.51
N LYS A 302 13.43 -1.56 32.29
CA LYS A 302 14.23 -0.63 33.07
C LYS A 302 13.27 0.06 34.03
N THR A 303 13.36 -0.25 35.31
CA THR A 303 12.65 0.50 36.36
C THR A 303 13.21 1.92 36.38
N SER A 304 12.35 2.93 36.27
CA SER A 304 12.72 4.31 36.58
C SER A 304 13.10 4.37 38.07
N ALA A 305 14.34 4.76 38.33
CA ALA A 305 14.84 4.97 39.69
C ALA A 305 14.10 6.12 40.38
#